data_ede9a3fe5a7309df49f44df3e65ee8af
#
_entry.id   ede9a3fe5a7309df49f44df3e65ee8af
#
_cell.length_a   1.000
_cell.length_b   1.000
_cell.length_c   1.000
_cell.angle_alpha   90.00
_cell.angle_beta   90.00
_cell.angle_gamma   90.00
#
_symmetry.space_group_name_H-M   'P 1'
#
loop_
_entity.id
_entity.type
_entity.pdbx_description
1 polymer ?
#
loop_
_entity_poly.entity_id
_entity_poly.type
_entity_poly.pdbx_seq_one_letter_code
_entity_poly.pdbx_strand_id
1 'polypeptide(L)'
;MGSRTGMYKKDRKMNHFLKKIAIAGALTAVATSAANLPTAKEVQSKMGMGFNIGNSMEVPNNPTAWGNPYPTQALLDSVKAAGFSTVRIPCAWDSHAPGGKITETWLDSVKTVVDYAMRAGLYTILNIHHEGEGGWFQSNIGTSVNSNIDTKMKNYWTQIANKFKDYNERLIFAGANEPGPNINSWTSQHVSTLMHYYQTFIDAVRATGGNNATRTLIIQGLNTDIDKSVASAPVSTFPKDKVSGYLMFEVHYYDPYQYTLMTSQQDWGASEPIQPQYYYGDYQKSSEPKRNAGYNAWGGAVDSKLAGIDHPKEQFAKMKTNYVDKGYPVIVGEFGANIRTPELNGSDLNLHKQGRVQWHKDVVTAAKQYGLTPILWDMGNESNSGYDNMAYIRRQSSPVGKVLETDVINAMRGVYGLGNYVNTGVTHVEDFIGGGSTIPTSSSSAVPASSSSTITSSSAIQPESSSSTTALRTVVSATGVQLHREGNTLYGTGKITLFDMNGNLVRTSGSSAGNTELQLQGLKQGLYVAKCGNKSLKFIAK
;
A
#
# COMPACT_ATOMS: atom_id res chain seq x y z
N MET A 1 -48.73 -44.56 85.14
CA MET A 1 -48.82 -43.26 84.49
C MET A 1 -47.73 -43.24 83.46
N GLY A 2 -47.88 -43.41 82.34
CA GLY A 2 -48.24 -43.24 81.05
C GLY A 2 -47.34 -42.35 80.35
N SER A 3 -46.72 -42.68 79.29
CA SER A 3 -46.66 -41.70 78.23
C SER A 3 -45.86 -42.26 77.00
N ARG A 4 -46.41 -42.00 75.87
CA ARG A 4 -45.97 -42.17 74.52
C ARG A 4 -44.69 -41.37 74.22
N THR A 5 -43.81 -41.97 73.42
CA THR A 5 -43.11 -41.25 72.38
C THR A 5 -42.43 -42.27 71.43
N GLY A 6 -42.95 -42.43 70.30
CA GLY A 6 -42.34 -43.11 69.20
C GLY A 6 -42.89 -42.46 67.93
N MET A 7 -42.13 -41.66 67.28
CA MET A 7 -42.20 -41.26 65.83
C MET A 7 -41.38 -39.99 65.63
N TYR A 8 -40.39 -40.10 64.80
CA TYR A 8 -39.67 -39.08 64.06
C TYR A 8 -38.14 -39.37 64.07
N LYS A 9 -37.78 -40.40 63.36
CA LYS A 9 -36.38 -40.59 62.97
C LYS A 9 -36.30 -41.26 61.57
N LYS A 10 -36.85 -40.61 60.56
CA LYS A 10 -36.66 -41.12 59.18
C LYS A 10 -36.37 -40.06 58.12
N ASP A 11 -36.36 -38.76 58.42
CA ASP A 11 -36.21 -37.72 57.39
C ASP A 11 -34.89 -36.95 57.43
N ARG A 12 -33.86 -37.44 58.11
CA ARG A 12 -32.53 -36.73 58.18
C ARG A 12 -31.43 -37.37 57.35
N LYS A 13 -31.68 -38.46 56.64
CA LYS A 13 -30.66 -39.13 55.80
C LYS A 13 -30.77 -38.85 54.29
N MET A 14 -31.86 -38.25 53.85
CA MET A 14 -32.05 -37.96 52.40
C MET A 14 -31.58 -36.59 51.96
N ASN A 15 -31.39 -35.64 52.90
CA ASN A 15 -30.90 -34.29 52.58
C ASN A 15 -29.39 -34.12 52.59
N HIS A 16 -28.59 -35.18 52.88
CA HIS A 16 -27.13 -35.12 52.85
C HIS A 16 -26.55 -35.71 51.56
N PHE A 17 -27.35 -36.42 50.75
CA PHE A 17 -26.88 -36.99 49.50
C PHE A 17 -27.07 -36.08 48.30
N LEU A 18 -27.96 -35.05 48.41
CA LEU A 18 -28.19 -34.05 47.35
C LEU A 18 -27.33 -32.78 47.47
N LYS A 19 -26.51 -32.66 48.53
CA LYS A 19 -25.54 -31.54 48.68
C LYS A 19 -24.11 -31.87 48.30
N LYS A 20 -23.81 -33.07 47.77
CA LYS A 20 -22.48 -33.47 47.35
C LYS A 20 -22.29 -33.66 45.82
N ILE A 21 -23.31 -33.33 45.00
CA ILE A 21 -23.21 -33.42 43.52
C ILE A 21 -23.15 -32.04 42.86
N ALA A 22 -23.04 -30.95 43.63
CA ALA A 22 -22.99 -29.59 43.09
C ALA A 22 -21.60 -28.92 43.15
N ILE A 23 -20.51 -29.65 43.31
CA ILE A 23 -19.14 -29.07 43.27
C ILE A 23 -18.26 -30.11 42.58
N ALA A 24 -18.35 -30.22 41.27
CA ALA A 24 -17.29 -30.74 40.40
C ALA A 24 -17.61 -30.42 38.94
N GLY A 25 -17.99 -29.18 38.69
CA GLY A 25 -18.08 -28.58 37.37
C GLY A 25 -17.18 -27.32 37.33
N ALA A 26 -15.96 -27.40 37.85
CA ALA A 26 -14.94 -26.43 37.48
C ALA A 26 -14.60 -26.74 36.04
N LEU A 27 -15.23 -26.01 35.10
CA LEU A 27 -14.66 -25.82 33.77
C LEU A 27 -13.26 -25.27 33.98
N THR A 28 -12.28 -26.14 33.98
CA THR A 28 -10.92 -25.72 33.60
C THR A 28 -11.04 -25.31 32.14
N ALA A 29 -11.26 -24.01 31.93
CA ALA A 29 -10.91 -23.39 30.68
C ALA A 29 -9.40 -23.64 30.52
N VAL A 30 -9.06 -24.72 29.80
CA VAL A 30 -7.71 -24.89 29.27
C VAL A 30 -7.56 -23.72 28.34
N ALA A 31 -6.92 -22.67 28.84
CA ALA A 31 -6.37 -21.65 27.98
C ALA A 31 -5.34 -22.37 27.12
N THR A 32 -5.78 -22.84 25.95
CA THR A 32 -4.85 -23.21 24.88
C THR A 32 -4.07 -21.95 24.62
N SER A 33 -2.83 -21.89 25.10
CA SER A 33 -1.90 -20.84 24.67
C SER A 33 -1.88 -20.93 23.15
N ALA A 34 -2.30 -19.86 22.48
CA ALA A 34 -2.19 -19.78 21.04
C ALA A 34 -0.73 -20.11 20.69
N ALA A 35 -0.52 -21.06 19.78
CA ALA A 35 0.82 -21.39 19.33
C ALA A 35 1.45 -20.12 18.75
N ASN A 36 2.72 -19.89 19.04
CA ASN A 36 3.44 -18.75 18.48
C ASN A 36 3.36 -18.79 16.95
N LEU A 37 3.12 -17.63 16.34
CA LEU A 37 3.23 -17.50 14.89
C LEU A 37 4.69 -17.76 14.45
N PRO A 38 4.95 -18.09 13.18
CA PRO A 38 6.29 -18.19 12.64
C PRO A 38 7.08 -16.89 12.83
N THR A 39 8.40 -17.03 13.03
CA THR A 39 9.32 -15.88 13.18
C THR A 39 9.34 -15.01 11.94
N ALA A 40 9.77 -13.77 12.07
CA ALA A 40 9.93 -12.83 10.97
C ALA A 40 10.80 -13.40 9.83
N LYS A 41 11.84 -14.17 10.15
CA LYS A 41 12.68 -14.85 9.16
C LYS A 41 11.95 -15.95 8.40
N GLU A 42 11.16 -16.75 9.09
CA GLU A 42 10.33 -17.79 8.47
C GLU A 42 9.22 -17.18 7.60
N VAL A 43 8.61 -16.08 8.06
CA VAL A 43 7.62 -15.31 7.28
C VAL A 43 8.29 -14.76 6.03
N GLN A 44 9.43 -14.05 6.14
CA GLN A 44 10.13 -13.47 5.01
C GLN A 44 10.51 -14.52 3.96
N SER A 45 10.92 -15.72 4.38
CA SER A 45 11.31 -16.79 3.45
C SER A 45 10.20 -17.22 2.48
N LYS A 46 8.94 -16.87 2.79
CA LYS A 46 7.74 -17.19 2.01
C LYS A 46 7.14 -15.97 1.29
N MET A 47 7.63 -14.77 1.57
CA MET A 47 7.07 -13.52 1.02
C MET A 47 7.37 -13.32 -0.46
N GLY A 48 8.44 -13.94 -0.99
CA GLY A 48 8.81 -13.83 -2.41
C GLY A 48 8.96 -12.36 -2.87
N MET A 49 8.48 -12.04 -4.07
CA MET A 49 8.33 -10.64 -4.51
C MET A 49 6.95 -10.11 -4.15
N GLY A 50 6.86 -8.81 -3.90
CA GLY A 50 5.63 -8.14 -3.47
C GLY A 50 5.17 -7.05 -4.42
N PHE A 51 3.95 -6.56 -4.15
CA PHE A 51 3.25 -5.53 -4.93
C PHE A 51 2.56 -4.54 -3.99
N ASN A 52 2.69 -3.24 -4.22
CA ASN A 52 1.94 -2.22 -3.49
C ASN A 52 0.62 -1.90 -4.19
N ILE A 53 -0.46 -1.75 -3.42
CA ILE A 53 -1.69 -1.14 -3.91
C ILE A 53 -1.64 0.35 -3.53
N GLY A 54 -0.78 1.10 -4.21
CA GLY A 54 -0.60 2.52 -3.97
C GLY A 54 -1.73 3.39 -4.53
N ASN A 55 -1.83 4.62 -4.06
CA ASN A 55 -2.83 5.61 -4.42
C ASN A 55 -4.28 5.09 -4.26
N SER A 56 -4.52 4.35 -3.18
CA SER A 56 -5.82 3.76 -2.86
C SER A 56 -6.18 4.00 -1.39
N MET A 57 -5.87 3.04 -0.49
CA MET A 57 -6.32 3.13 0.91
C MET A 57 -5.57 4.19 1.74
N GLU A 58 -4.42 4.69 1.27
CA GLU A 58 -3.66 5.79 1.90
C GLU A 58 -4.18 7.18 1.50
N VAL A 59 -5.10 7.28 0.55
CA VAL A 59 -5.65 8.57 0.11
C VAL A 59 -6.53 9.15 1.21
N PRO A 60 -6.21 10.34 1.75
CA PRO A 60 -6.93 10.91 2.88
C PRO A 60 -8.42 11.13 2.57
N ASN A 61 -9.28 10.84 3.52
CA ASN A 61 -10.74 11.04 3.49
C ASN A 61 -11.51 10.24 2.43
N ASN A 62 -10.94 10.00 1.26
CA ASN A 62 -11.62 9.27 0.19
C ASN A 62 -10.64 8.48 -0.66
N PRO A 63 -10.58 7.16 -0.54
CA PRO A 63 -9.66 6.29 -1.28
C PRO A 63 -9.70 6.43 -2.79
N THR A 64 -10.79 6.95 -3.35
CA THR A 64 -10.93 7.13 -4.80
C THR A 64 -10.56 8.54 -5.30
N ALA A 65 -10.16 9.45 -4.40
CA ALA A 65 -9.94 10.85 -4.77
C ALA A 65 -8.74 11.08 -5.70
N TRP A 66 -7.77 10.15 -5.73
CA TRP A 66 -6.62 10.19 -6.65
C TRP A 66 -6.85 9.36 -7.92
N GLY A 67 -8.10 8.98 -8.22
CA GLY A 67 -8.51 8.39 -9.49
C GLY A 67 -8.57 6.86 -9.52
N ASN A 68 -8.05 6.15 -8.53
CA ASN A 68 -8.21 4.70 -8.46
C ASN A 68 -9.56 4.30 -7.85
N PRO A 69 -10.18 3.22 -8.31
CA PRO A 69 -11.31 2.61 -7.63
C PRO A 69 -10.86 1.91 -6.34
N TYR A 70 -11.81 1.54 -5.49
CA TYR A 70 -11.53 0.63 -4.38
C TYR A 70 -10.90 -0.66 -4.89
N PRO A 71 -9.88 -1.21 -4.20
CA PRO A 71 -9.32 -2.51 -4.53
C PRO A 71 -10.38 -3.61 -4.49
N THR A 72 -10.32 -4.55 -5.44
CA THR A 72 -11.28 -5.64 -5.59
C THR A 72 -10.61 -7.01 -5.45
N GLN A 73 -11.39 -8.08 -5.20
CA GLN A 73 -10.86 -9.45 -5.22
C GLN A 73 -10.16 -9.77 -6.54
N ALA A 74 -10.74 -9.38 -7.67
CA ALA A 74 -10.16 -9.61 -8.99
C ALA A 74 -8.77 -8.96 -9.17
N LEU A 75 -8.55 -7.78 -8.58
CA LEU A 75 -7.22 -7.15 -8.57
C LEU A 75 -6.22 -7.99 -7.77
N LEU A 76 -6.58 -8.43 -6.55
CA LEU A 76 -5.69 -9.19 -5.69
C LEU A 76 -5.40 -10.59 -6.27
N ASP A 77 -6.38 -11.22 -6.92
CA ASP A 77 -6.20 -12.46 -7.66
C ASP A 77 -5.20 -12.26 -8.82
N SER A 78 -5.31 -11.15 -9.54
CA SER A 78 -4.41 -10.82 -10.63
C SER A 78 -2.98 -10.53 -10.15
N VAL A 79 -2.81 -9.86 -9.01
CA VAL A 79 -1.52 -9.68 -8.33
C VAL A 79 -0.91 -11.05 -8.03
N LYS A 80 -1.68 -11.98 -7.47
CA LYS A 80 -1.21 -13.35 -7.19
C LYS A 80 -0.85 -14.10 -8.47
N ALA A 81 -1.70 -14.07 -9.48
CA ALA A 81 -1.47 -14.72 -10.78
C ALA A 81 -0.24 -14.16 -11.50
N ALA A 82 0.05 -12.86 -11.35
CA ALA A 82 1.25 -12.22 -11.85
C ALA A 82 2.55 -12.72 -11.19
N GLY A 83 2.45 -13.55 -10.13
CA GLY A 83 3.58 -14.20 -9.46
C GLY A 83 4.03 -13.52 -8.18
N PHE A 84 3.31 -12.51 -7.71
CA PHE A 84 3.57 -11.90 -6.42
C PHE A 84 3.08 -12.80 -5.28
N SER A 85 3.85 -12.85 -4.20
CA SER A 85 3.51 -13.61 -2.99
C SER A 85 3.18 -12.70 -1.81
N THR A 86 3.45 -11.41 -1.94
CA THR A 86 3.19 -10.39 -0.91
C THR A 86 2.45 -9.21 -1.53
N VAL A 87 1.57 -8.58 -0.76
CA VAL A 87 0.98 -7.29 -1.06
C VAL A 87 1.19 -6.34 0.12
N ARG A 88 1.51 -5.09 -0.19
CA ARG A 88 1.51 -4.00 0.78
C ARG A 88 0.30 -3.11 0.49
N ILE A 89 -0.46 -2.83 1.53
CA ILE A 89 -1.67 -1.99 1.51
C ILE A 89 -1.34 -0.73 2.31
N PRO A 90 -0.86 0.33 1.65
CA PRO A 90 -0.72 1.64 2.28
C PRO A 90 -2.06 2.12 2.81
N CYS A 91 -2.09 2.70 4.03
CA CYS A 91 -3.37 3.03 4.65
C CYS A 91 -3.33 4.35 5.43
N ALA A 92 -4.32 5.21 5.19
CA ALA A 92 -4.58 6.41 5.97
C ALA A 92 -5.48 6.08 7.17
N TRP A 93 -5.24 6.71 8.31
CA TRP A 93 -5.98 6.45 9.54
C TRP A 93 -6.49 7.71 10.23
N ASP A 94 -5.67 8.77 10.31
CA ASP A 94 -6.01 10.01 11.05
C ASP A 94 -7.20 10.72 10.43
N SER A 95 -7.27 10.78 9.11
CA SER A 95 -8.39 11.37 8.36
C SER A 95 -9.73 10.61 8.55
N HIS A 96 -9.66 9.38 9.03
CA HIS A 96 -10.82 8.53 9.34
C HIS A 96 -11.05 8.33 10.85
N ALA A 97 -10.37 9.12 11.70
CA ALA A 97 -10.37 8.97 13.14
C ALA A 97 -10.82 10.25 13.89
N PRO A 98 -12.08 10.70 13.75
CA PRO A 98 -12.59 11.86 14.47
C PRO A 98 -12.43 11.65 15.98
N GLY A 99 -11.79 12.63 16.65
CA GLY A 99 -11.50 12.54 18.08
C GLY A 99 -10.55 11.39 18.46
N GLY A 100 -9.76 10.88 17.52
CA GLY A 100 -8.79 9.79 17.73
C GLY A 100 -9.41 8.39 17.68
N LYS A 101 -10.71 8.26 17.42
CA LYS A 101 -11.38 6.97 17.25
C LYS A 101 -11.55 6.66 15.77
N ILE A 102 -10.86 5.64 15.28
CA ILE A 102 -11.02 5.16 13.89
C ILE A 102 -12.47 4.67 13.73
N THR A 103 -13.16 5.14 12.68
CA THR A 103 -14.54 4.73 12.42
C THR A 103 -14.61 3.24 12.07
N GLU A 104 -15.64 2.54 12.56
CA GLU A 104 -15.85 1.12 12.23
C GLU A 104 -16.02 0.92 10.73
N THR A 105 -16.68 1.85 10.05
CA THR A 105 -16.82 1.80 8.58
C THR A 105 -15.45 1.77 7.89
N TRP A 106 -14.48 2.55 8.38
CA TRP A 106 -13.14 2.54 7.81
C TRP A 106 -12.38 1.26 8.13
N LEU A 107 -12.44 0.81 9.39
CA LEU A 107 -11.86 -0.47 9.80
C LEU A 107 -12.42 -1.64 8.98
N ASP A 108 -13.73 -1.65 8.68
CA ASP A 108 -14.37 -2.66 7.84
C ASP A 108 -13.96 -2.55 6.37
N SER A 109 -13.80 -1.32 5.86
CA SER A 109 -13.31 -1.09 4.49
C SER A 109 -11.88 -1.63 4.31
N VAL A 110 -10.98 -1.32 5.25
CA VAL A 110 -9.60 -1.84 5.24
C VAL A 110 -9.60 -3.36 5.42
N LYS A 111 -10.42 -3.89 6.33
CA LYS A 111 -10.57 -5.33 6.53
C LYS A 111 -10.98 -6.04 5.25
N THR A 112 -11.91 -5.48 4.50
CA THR A 112 -12.36 -6.05 3.22
C THR A 112 -11.21 -6.21 2.24
N VAL A 113 -10.34 -5.20 2.10
CA VAL A 113 -9.18 -5.27 1.20
C VAL A 113 -8.14 -6.27 1.71
N VAL A 114 -7.90 -6.30 3.03
CA VAL A 114 -7.04 -7.32 3.67
C VAL A 114 -7.60 -8.72 3.42
N ASP A 115 -8.90 -8.93 3.57
CA ASP A 115 -9.53 -10.24 3.31
C ASP A 115 -9.35 -10.68 1.85
N TYR A 116 -9.47 -9.78 0.88
CA TYR A 116 -9.19 -10.08 -0.53
C TYR A 116 -7.75 -10.56 -0.75
N ALA A 117 -6.79 -9.89 -0.14
CA ALA A 117 -5.38 -10.27 -0.21
C ALA A 117 -5.11 -11.64 0.45
N MET A 118 -5.64 -11.83 1.65
CA MET A 118 -5.51 -13.08 2.40
C MET A 118 -6.17 -14.25 1.66
N ARG A 119 -7.34 -14.03 1.06
CA ARG A 119 -8.05 -15.04 0.25
C ARG A 119 -7.29 -15.38 -1.03
N ALA A 120 -6.62 -14.42 -1.66
CA ALA A 120 -5.72 -14.69 -2.77
C ALA A 120 -4.42 -15.44 -2.35
N GLY A 121 -4.23 -15.72 -1.05
CA GLY A 121 -3.07 -16.42 -0.52
C GLY A 121 -1.80 -15.56 -0.50
N LEU A 122 -1.95 -14.24 -0.37
CA LEU A 122 -0.85 -13.29 -0.27
C LEU A 122 -0.43 -13.08 1.19
N TYR A 123 0.87 -12.87 1.44
CA TYR A 123 1.34 -12.17 2.63
C TYR A 123 0.92 -10.72 2.51
N THR A 124 0.39 -10.14 3.57
CA THR A 124 -0.25 -8.83 3.52
C THR A 124 0.38 -7.90 4.54
N ILE A 125 0.98 -6.81 4.08
CA ILE A 125 1.55 -5.77 4.94
C ILE A 125 0.55 -4.63 5.03
N LEU A 126 0.15 -4.28 6.25
CA LEU A 126 -0.69 -3.13 6.55
C LEU A 126 0.10 -2.12 7.35
N ASN A 127 0.13 -0.86 6.92
CA ASN A 127 0.91 0.19 7.56
C ASN A 127 0.07 1.39 8.02
N ILE A 128 0.73 2.31 8.72
CA ILE A 128 0.34 3.72 8.77
C ILE A 128 1.13 4.43 7.68
N HIS A 129 0.43 4.95 6.66
CA HIS A 129 1.05 5.67 5.56
C HIS A 129 1.04 7.18 5.84
N HIS A 130 1.58 8.00 4.93
CA HIS A 130 1.42 9.45 5.02
C HIS A 130 -0.04 9.83 4.72
N GLU A 131 -0.49 10.95 5.27
CA GLU A 131 -1.84 11.48 5.04
C GLU A 131 -1.74 12.88 4.42
N GLY A 132 -1.25 12.94 3.18
CA GLY A 132 -0.93 14.18 2.48
C GLY A 132 0.42 14.79 2.90
N GLU A 133 0.76 15.95 2.33
CA GLU A 133 2.00 16.65 2.68
C GLU A 133 2.01 17.00 4.17
N GLY A 134 3.02 16.53 4.87
CA GLY A 134 3.25 16.85 6.27
C GLY A 134 2.52 16.02 7.30
N GLY A 135 1.69 15.05 6.95
CA GLY A 135 0.92 14.16 7.81
C GLY A 135 1.18 14.22 9.34
N TRP A 136 0.38 13.59 10.15
CA TRP A 136 0.52 13.71 11.61
C TRP A 136 1.80 13.08 12.18
N PHE A 137 2.41 12.11 11.48
CA PHE A 137 3.58 11.36 11.93
C PHE A 137 4.84 11.65 11.12
N GLN A 138 4.82 11.35 9.82
CA GLN A 138 6.03 11.27 8.97
C GLN A 138 6.92 12.50 9.04
N SER A 139 6.36 13.69 8.87
CA SER A 139 7.11 14.96 8.87
C SER A 139 7.35 15.55 10.26
N ASN A 140 6.85 14.89 11.32
CA ASN A 140 6.86 15.42 12.67
C ASN A 140 7.84 14.69 13.61
N ILE A 141 8.82 13.99 13.06
CA ILE A 141 9.88 13.36 13.87
C ILE A 141 10.89 14.45 14.26
N GLY A 142 10.76 14.93 15.48
CA GLY A 142 11.64 15.96 16.06
C GLY A 142 12.81 15.36 16.87
N THR A 143 13.53 16.23 17.55
CA THR A 143 14.64 15.85 18.45
C THR A 143 14.16 15.42 19.84
N SER A 144 12.86 15.50 20.12
CA SER A 144 12.23 15.09 21.37
C SER A 144 10.86 14.48 21.09
N VAL A 145 10.42 13.60 21.97
CA VAL A 145 9.12 12.93 21.88
C VAL A 145 8.01 13.96 22.05
N ASN A 146 7.08 13.97 21.10
CA ASN A 146 5.82 14.69 21.18
C ASN A 146 4.73 13.77 21.75
N SER A 147 4.19 14.11 22.91
CA SER A 147 3.19 13.29 23.61
C SER A 147 1.90 13.07 22.80
N ASN A 148 1.51 14.02 21.95
CA ASN A 148 0.33 13.87 21.11
C ASN A 148 0.56 12.83 20.01
N ILE A 149 1.75 12.82 19.40
CA ILE A 149 2.16 11.81 18.40
C ILE A 149 2.22 10.44 19.05
N ASP A 150 2.87 10.34 20.21
CA ASP A 150 3.01 9.08 20.95
C ASP A 150 1.65 8.52 21.35
N THR A 151 0.74 9.38 21.83
CA THR A 151 -0.65 8.99 22.15
C THR A 151 -1.41 8.51 20.92
N LYS A 152 -1.29 9.19 19.76
CA LYS A 152 -1.91 8.77 18.51
C LYS A 152 -1.35 7.42 18.04
N MET A 153 -0.03 7.24 18.06
CA MET A 153 0.65 5.99 17.70
C MET A 153 0.09 4.82 18.50
N LYS A 154 0.07 4.95 19.82
CA LYS A 154 -0.51 3.96 20.72
C LYS A 154 -1.99 3.68 20.42
N ASN A 155 -2.77 4.75 20.28
CA ASN A 155 -4.22 4.66 20.11
C ASN A 155 -4.58 3.97 18.77
N TYR A 156 -4.00 4.39 17.67
CA TYR A 156 -4.31 3.82 16.36
C TYR A 156 -3.86 2.37 16.27
N TRP A 157 -2.64 2.06 16.67
CA TRP A 157 -2.16 0.66 16.64
C TRP A 157 -2.93 -0.26 17.58
N THR A 158 -3.44 0.23 18.71
CA THR A 158 -4.34 -0.55 19.58
C THR A 158 -5.63 -0.89 18.85
N GLN A 159 -6.25 0.06 18.15
CA GLN A 159 -7.51 -0.16 17.44
C GLN A 159 -7.31 -1.09 16.23
N ILE A 160 -6.29 -0.82 15.40
CA ILE A 160 -5.92 -1.64 14.25
C ILE A 160 -5.61 -3.07 14.69
N ALA A 161 -4.73 -3.24 15.68
CA ALA A 161 -4.32 -4.55 16.14
C ALA A 161 -5.49 -5.36 16.73
N ASN A 162 -6.43 -4.73 17.43
CA ASN A 162 -7.64 -5.40 17.93
C ASN A 162 -8.54 -5.87 16.78
N LYS A 163 -8.69 -5.08 15.71
CA LYS A 163 -9.51 -5.46 14.54
C LYS A 163 -8.99 -6.71 13.84
N PHE A 164 -7.67 -6.88 13.83
CA PHE A 164 -6.99 -7.92 13.06
C PHE A 164 -6.29 -9.00 13.91
N LYS A 165 -6.55 -9.07 15.21
CA LYS A 165 -5.79 -9.94 16.14
C LYS A 165 -5.87 -11.44 15.81
N ASP A 166 -6.94 -11.88 15.18
CA ASP A 166 -7.22 -13.29 14.90
C ASP A 166 -6.67 -13.76 13.52
N TYR A 167 -6.08 -12.84 12.73
CA TYR A 167 -5.44 -13.19 11.45
C TYR A 167 -4.14 -13.95 11.68
N ASN A 168 -3.86 -14.92 10.81
CA ASN A 168 -2.64 -15.74 10.88
C ASN A 168 -1.35 -14.95 10.54
N GLU A 169 -0.23 -15.66 10.41
CA GLU A 169 1.11 -15.10 10.17
C GLU A 169 1.26 -14.35 8.85
N ARG A 170 0.34 -14.53 7.91
CA ARG A 170 0.39 -13.82 6.63
C ARG A 170 0.02 -12.34 6.73
N LEU A 171 -0.64 -11.91 7.82
CA LEU A 171 -0.85 -10.49 8.08
C LEU A 171 0.29 -9.93 8.93
N ILE A 172 0.94 -8.88 8.44
CA ILE A 172 2.11 -8.22 8.98
C ILE A 172 1.77 -6.76 9.21
N PHE A 173 2.22 -6.15 10.32
CA PHE A 173 2.02 -4.72 10.56
C PHE A 173 3.33 -3.95 10.41
N ALA A 174 3.27 -2.81 9.73
CA ALA A 174 4.38 -1.89 9.54
C ALA A 174 4.09 -0.55 10.22
N GLY A 175 4.97 -0.14 11.14
CA GLY A 175 4.72 0.96 12.08
C GLY A 175 4.47 2.31 11.42
N ALA A 176 5.07 2.55 10.25
CA ALA A 176 4.97 3.78 9.49
C ALA A 176 5.16 3.53 7.98
N ASN A 177 5.41 4.62 7.22
CA ASN A 177 5.82 4.59 5.82
C ASN A 177 7.27 5.08 5.66
N GLU A 178 7.49 6.37 5.46
CA GLU A 178 8.79 7.02 5.26
C GLU A 178 9.03 8.06 6.36
N PRO A 179 9.27 7.62 7.60
CA PRO A 179 9.32 8.53 8.74
C PRO A 179 10.54 9.43 8.70
N GLY A 180 10.30 10.72 8.72
CA GLY A 180 11.31 11.73 8.86
C GLY A 180 10.96 13.03 8.13
N PRO A 181 11.21 14.19 8.75
CA PRO A 181 11.11 15.45 8.05
C PRO A 181 12.18 15.52 6.96
N ASN A 182 11.90 16.27 5.91
CA ASN A 182 12.87 16.54 4.85
C ASN A 182 13.89 17.57 5.34
N ILE A 183 14.90 17.12 6.08
CA ILE A 183 15.99 17.93 6.63
C ILE A 183 17.34 17.38 6.17
N ASN A 184 18.30 18.27 5.99
CA ASN A 184 19.64 17.90 5.51
C ASN A 184 20.49 17.18 6.58
N SER A 185 20.15 17.30 7.87
CA SER A 185 20.96 16.78 8.96
C SER A 185 20.10 16.07 10.00
N TRP A 186 20.21 14.76 10.05
CA TRP A 186 19.65 13.92 11.11
C TRP A 186 20.61 13.86 12.29
N THR A 187 20.05 13.93 13.50
CA THR A 187 20.82 13.75 14.74
C THR A 187 20.43 12.46 15.43
N SER A 188 21.27 11.99 16.37
CA SER A 188 20.93 10.85 17.22
C SER A 188 19.63 11.04 17.99
N GLN A 189 19.25 12.29 18.30
CA GLN A 189 17.99 12.61 18.96
C GLN A 189 16.78 12.31 18.07
N HIS A 190 16.83 12.64 16.76
CA HIS A 190 15.76 12.26 15.82
C HIS A 190 15.60 10.74 15.75
N VAL A 191 16.71 10.01 15.67
CA VAL A 191 16.70 8.53 15.69
C VAL A 191 16.09 8.01 16.98
N SER A 192 16.53 8.53 18.13
CA SER A 192 15.99 8.13 19.43
C SER A 192 14.49 8.40 19.54
N THR A 193 14.02 9.53 19.05
CA THR A 193 12.60 9.89 19.00
C THR A 193 11.81 8.93 18.11
N LEU A 194 12.32 8.61 16.92
CA LEU A 194 11.68 7.64 16.02
C LEU A 194 11.60 6.25 16.66
N MET A 195 12.70 5.78 17.25
CA MET A 195 12.73 4.46 17.91
C MET A 195 11.81 4.41 19.14
N HIS A 196 11.60 5.53 19.84
CA HIS A 196 10.60 5.63 20.91
C HIS A 196 9.18 5.41 20.35
N TYR A 197 8.82 6.05 19.26
CA TYR A 197 7.49 5.83 18.65
C TYR A 197 7.30 4.39 18.15
N TYR A 198 8.36 3.74 17.66
CA TYR A 198 8.29 2.31 17.33
C TYR A 198 8.19 1.42 18.56
N GLN A 199 8.80 1.81 19.70
CA GLN A 199 8.55 1.10 20.96
C GLN A 199 7.07 1.19 21.35
N THR A 200 6.47 2.37 21.23
CA THR A 200 5.01 2.58 21.48
C THR A 200 4.16 1.72 20.54
N PHE A 201 4.49 1.67 19.25
CA PHE A 201 3.84 0.79 18.27
C PHE A 201 3.89 -0.69 18.68
N ILE A 202 5.09 -1.20 18.95
CA ILE A 202 5.31 -2.60 19.32
C ILE A 202 4.51 -2.94 20.59
N ASP A 203 4.65 -2.12 21.63
CA ASP A 203 3.97 -2.35 22.91
C ASP A 203 2.44 -2.30 22.76
N ALA A 204 1.90 -1.38 21.95
CA ALA A 204 0.48 -1.29 21.67
C ALA A 204 -0.05 -2.55 20.97
N VAL A 205 0.64 -3.04 19.94
CA VAL A 205 0.26 -4.26 19.23
C VAL A 205 0.35 -5.48 20.15
N ARG A 206 1.47 -5.67 20.85
CA ARG A 206 1.71 -6.81 21.76
C ARG A 206 0.68 -6.87 22.89
N ALA A 207 0.24 -5.72 23.40
CA ALA A 207 -0.75 -5.62 24.48
C ALA A 207 -2.14 -6.14 24.08
N THR A 208 -2.48 -6.21 22.80
CA THR A 208 -3.77 -6.73 22.34
C THR A 208 -3.88 -8.26 22.42
N GLY A 209 -2.74 -8.97 22.56
CA GLY A 209 -2.72 -10.43 22.72
C GLY A 209 -3.14 -11.20 21.46
N GLY A 210 -3.56 -12.45 21.65
CA GLY A 210 -3.87 -13.35 20.54
C GLY A 210 -2.68 -13.53 19.61
N ASN A 211 -2.90 -13.60 18.30
CA ASN A 211 -1.82 -13.72 17.31
C ASN A 211 -0.89 -12.50 17.27
N ASN A 212 -1.33 -11.35 17.78
CA ASN A 212 -0.50 -10.16 17.87
C ASN A 212 0.64 -10.28 18.91
N ALA A 213 0.56 -11.23 19.83
CA ALA A 213 1.65 -11.50 20.78
C ALA A 213 2.97 -11.87 20.06
N THR A 214 2.86 -12.53 18.91
CA THR A 214 4.01 -12.99 18.09
C THR A 214 3.86 -12.65 16.61
N ARG A 215 2.99 -11.69 16.24
CA ARG A 215 2.88 -11.20 14.86
C ARG A 215 4.16 -10.51 14.43
N THR A 216 4.60 -10.76 13.19
CA THR A 216 5.70 -10.00 12.58
C THR A 216 5.35 -8.53 12.49
N LEU A 217 6.25 -7.67 12.98
CA LEU A 217 6.17 -6.22 12.93
C LEU A 217 7.33 -5.66 12.12
N ILE A 218 7.08 -4.57 11.40
CA ILE A 218 8.09 -3.90 10.58
C ILE A 218 8.31 -2.50 11.14
N ILE A 219 9.58 -2.13 11.27
CA ILE A 219 10.02 -0.77 11.57
C ILE A 219 10.80 -0.22 10.37
N GLN A 220 10.70 1.07 10.13
CA GLN A 220 11.31 1.73 8.99
C GLN A 220 12.58 2.49 9.41
N GLY A 221 13.53 2.58 8.48
CA GLY A 221 14.65 3.51 8.59
C GLY A 221 14.23 4.95 8.32
N LEU A 222 15.13 5.89 8.60
CA LEU A 222 14.92 7.32 8.36
C LEU A 222 14.65 7.61 6.89
N ASN A 223 13.47 8.17 6.57
CA ASN A 223 12.96 8.36 5.20
C ASN A 223 13.01 7.08 4.35
N THR A 224 13.10 5.90 4.99
CA THR A 224 13.39 4.60 4.34
C THR A 224 14.65 4.60 3.46
N ASP A 225 15.51 5.59 3.65
CA ASP A 225 16.76 5.76 2.93
C ASP A 225 17.83 4.81 3.47
N ILE A 226 18.51 4.08 2.58
CA ILE A 226 19.48 3.05 2.93
C ILE A 226 20.70 3.65 3.62
N ASP A 227 21.30 4.70 3.04
CA ASP A 227 22.53 5.30 3.56
C ASP A 227 22.29 6.03 4.88
N LYS A 228 21.19 6.76 5.02
CA LYS A 228 20.80 7.38 6.30
C LYS A 228 20.55 6.32 7.38
N SER A 229 19.89 5.21 7.02
CA SER A 229 19.63 4.12 7.97
C SER A 229 20.91 3.48 8.47
N VAL A 230 21.85 3.18 7.56
CA VAL A 230 23.15 2.59 7.94
C VAL A 230 23.96 3.55 8.80
N ALA A 231 23.96 4.83 8.47
CA ALA A 231 24.72 5.84 9.21
C ALA A 231 24.18 6.14 10.61
N SER A 232 22.86 6.02 10.82
CA SER A 232 22.23 6.57 12.03
C SER A 232 21.38 5.58 12.84
N ALA A 233 20.92 4.46 12.25
CA ALA A 233 20.02 3.50 12.91
C ALA A 233 20.61 2.08 12.99
N PRO A 234 21.78 1.88 13.62
CA PRO A 234 22.28 0.52 13.85
C PRO A 234 21.30 -0.28 14.71
N VAL A 235 21.33 -1.61 14.61
CA VAL A 235 20.39 -2.49 15.36
C VAL A 235 20.45 -2.32 16.88
N SER A 236 21.52 -1.75 17.41
CA SER A 236 21.63 -1.40 18.83
C SER A 236 20.68 -0.28 19.27
N THR A 237 20.18 0.51 18.33
CA THR A 237 19.19 1.58 18.60
C THR A 237 17.76 1.08 18.47
N PHE A 238 17.54 -0.13 17.97
CA PHE A 238 16.19 -0.66 17.72
C PHE A 238 15.38 -0.80 19.02
N PRO A 239 14.05 -0.61 18.91
CA PRO A 239 13.16 -0.84 20.04
C PRO A 239 13.24 -2.30 20.50
N LYS A 240 12.91 -2.53 21.76
CA LYS A 240 12.95 -3.87 22.37
C LYS A 240 11.57 -4.52 22.23
N ASP A 241 11.51 -5.64 21.51
CA ASP A 241 10.33 -6.48 21.54
C ASP A 241 10.43 -7.47 22.72
N LYS A 242 9.30 -7.69 23.41
CA LYS A 242 9.21 -8.69 24.51
C LYS A 242 9.43 -10.13 24.00
N VAL A 243 9.20 -10.34 22.70
CA VAL A 243 9.42 -11.60 21.99
C VAL A 243 10.49 -11.39 20.92
N SER A 244 11.55 -12.16 20.95
CA SER A 244 12.65 -12.03 19.98
C SER A 244 12.30 -12.69 18.65
N GLY A 245 12.83 -12.15 17.54
CA GLY A 245 12.72 -12.75 16.22
C GLY A 245 11.45 -12.41 15.44
N TYR A 246 10.70 -11.39 15.86
CA TYR A 246 9.45 -10.98 15.19
C TYR A 246 9.48 -9.56 14.61
N LEU A 247 10.66 -8.96 14.50
CA LEU A 247 10.86 -7.67 13.87
C LEU A 247 11.53 -7.82 12.51
N MET A 248 11.07 -7.04 11.52
CA MET A 248 11.68 -6.79 10.22
C MET A 248 12.05 -5.31 10.10
N PHE A 249 12.95 -5.01 9.17
CA PHE A 249 13.34 -3.65 8.83
C PHE A 249 12.95 -3.32 7.40
N GLU A 250 12.50 -2.09 7.14
CA GLU A 250 12.03 -1.63 5.83
C GLU A 250 12.85 -0.44 5.35
N VAL A 251 13.27 -0.51 4.09
CA VAL A 251 13.83 0.59 3.31
C VAL A 251 13.13 0.67 1.96
N HIS A 252 13.21 1.81 1.28
CA HIS A 252 12.73 2.01 -0.08
C HIS A 252 13.89 2.21 -1.05
N TYR A 253 13.67 1.98 -2.34
CA TYR A 253 14.73 2.09 -3.34
C TYR A 253 14.21 2.70 -4.63
N TYR A 254 14.59 3.95 -4.87
CA TYR A 254 14.23 4.71 -6.07
C TYR A 254 15.45 5.34 -6.75
N ASP A 255 16.61 4.65 -6.66
CA ASP A 255 17.83 5.16 -7.28
C ASP A 255 18.01 4.70 -8.75
N PRO A 256 18.51 5.60 -9.61
CA PRO A 256 18.68 7.03 -9.36
C PRO A 256 17.33 7.78 -9.46
N TYR A 257 17.04 8.69 -8.54
CA TYR A 257 15.79 9.46 -8.47
C TYR A 257 15.41 10.11 -9.81
N GLN A 258 16.39 10.63 -10.54
CA GLN A 258 16.16 11.27 -11.83
C GLN A 258 15.60 10.31 -12.89
N TYR A 259 15.90 9.03 -12.79
CA TYR A 259 15.37 8.00 -13.65
C TYR A 259 14.00 7.50 -13.20
N THR A 260 13.85 7.26 -11.91
CA THR A 260 12.68 6.59 -11.35
C THR A 260 11.50 7.50 -11.11
N LEU A 261 11.70 8.62 -10.41
CA LEU A 261 10.63 9.46 -9.89
C LEU A 261 10.57 10.88 -10.50
N MET A 262 11.70 11.46 -10.90
CA MET A 262 11.75 12.85 -11.33
C MET A 262 10.86 13.11 -12.55
N THR A 263 9.92 14.05 -12.46
CA THR A 263 8.92 14.33 -13.48
C THR A 263 9.19 15.63 -14.26
N SER A 264 9.99 16.52 -13.72
CA SER A 264 10.32 17.81 -14.35
C SER A 264 11.74 18.23 -14.02
N GLN A 265 12.30 19.12 -14.86
CA GLN A 265 13.58 19.73 -14.62
C GLN A 265 13.61 20.49 -13.28
N GLN A 266 14.74 20.40 -12.57
CA GLN A 266 14.96 21.07 -11.30
C GLN A 266 16.27 21.86 -11.31
N ASP A 267 16.26 23.01 -10.67
CA ASP A 267 17.45 23.79 -10.38
C ASP A 267 17.85 23.59 -8.91
N TRP A 268 18.76 22.64 -8.68
CA TRP A 268 19.29 22.33 -7.35
C TRP A 268 20.70 22.89 -7.13
N GLY A 269 21.10 23.92 -7.90
CA GLY A 269 22.41 24.55 -7.79
C GLY A 269 23.54 23.74 -8.43
N ALA A 270 23.23 22.84 -9.36
CA ALA A 270 24.22 22.17 -10.19
C ALA A 270 24.78 23.13 -11.26
N SER A 271 25.84 22.73 -11.96
CA SER A 271 26.41 23.52 -13.08
C SER A 271 25.42 23.72 -14.23
N GLU A 272 24.40 22.88 -14.32
CA GLU A 272 23.28 22.99 -15.25
C GLU A 272 22.01 22.43 -14.61
N PRO A 273 20.82 22.79 -15.10
CA PRO A 273 19.57 22.25 -14.58
C PRO A 273 19.50 20.74 -14.72
N ILE A 274 19.14 20.08 -13.63
CA ILE A 274 19.02 18.63 -13.55
C ILE A 274 17.78 18.19 -14.30
N GLN A 275 17.94 17.22 -15.18
CA GLN A 275 16.90 16.73 -16.08
C GLN A 275 16.38 15.37 -15.64
N PRO A 276 15.10 15.04 -15.87
CA PRO A 276 14.64 13.64 -15.82
C PRO A 276 15.48 12.76 -16.76
N GLN A 277 15.85 11.57 -16.28
CA GLN A 277 16.64 10.60 -17.05
C GLN A 277 15.72 9.53 -17.65
N TYR A 278 16.04 9.07 -18.84
CA TYR A 278 15.16 8.20 -19.63
C TYR A 278 15.77 6.85 -19.98
N TYR A 279 17.10 6.72 -19.96
CA TYR A 279 17.79 5.55 -20.46
C TYR A 279 18.64 4.90 -19.37
N TYR A 280 18.60 3.57 -19.28
CA TYR A 280 19.26 2.81 -18.21
C TYR A 280 19.99 1.58 -18.76
N GLY A 281 21.11 1.22 -18.14
CA GLY A 281 21.84 0.00 -18.38
C GLY A 281 22.41 -0.10 -19.79
N ASP A 282 22.16 -1.21 -20.44
CA ASP A 282 22.59 -1.46 -21.82
C ASP A 282 21.83 -0.62 -22.87
N TYR A 283 20.80 0.07 -22.44
CA TYR A 283 19.90 0.88 -23.26
C TYR A 283 20.14 2.38 -23.13
N GLN A 284 21.36 2.78 -22.77
CA GLN A 284 21.77 4.18 -22.73
C GLN A 284 21.93 4.76 -24.15
N LYS A 285 21.72 6.08 -24.28
CA LYS A 285 21.79 6.81 -25.54
C LYS A 285 22.98 7.76 -25.52
N SER A 286 24.03 7.44 -26.26
CA SER A 286 25.27 8.22 -26.28
C SER A 286 25.10 9.64 -26.84
N SER A 287 24.10 9.84 -27.73
CA SER A 287 23.78 11.17 -28.28
C SER A 287 23.03 12.07 -27.29
N GLU A 288 22.53 11.51 -26.19
CA GLU A 288 21.79 12.25 -25.14
C GLU A 288 22.32 11.90 -23.74
N PRO A 289 23.60 12.17 -23.43
CA PRO A 289 24.23 11.73 -22.19
C PRO A 289 23.51 12.22 -20.93
N LYS A 290 22.90 13.41 -20.95
CA LYS A 290 22.14 13.99 -19.83
C LYS A 290 20.86 13.23 -19.50
N ARG A 291 20.33 12.44 -20.44
CA ARG A 291 19.13 11.61 -20.28
C ARG A 291 19.43 10.17 -19.85
N ASN A 292 20.70 9.82 -19.74
CA ASN A 292 21.12 8.51 -19.24
C ASN A 292 21.08 8.47 -17.72
N ALA A 293 20.60 7.37 -17.16
CA ALA A 293 20.65 7.12 -15.72
C ALA A 293 22.09 7.27 -15.20
N GLY A 294 22.24 7.89 -14.04
CA GLY A 294 23.55 8.15 -13.47
C GLY A 294 24.26 9.41 -13.98
N TYR A 295 23.72 10.15 -14.94
CA TYR A 295 24.31 11.41 -15.34
C TYR A 295 24.33 12.41 -14.17
N ASN A 296 25.51 12.91 -13.87
CA ASN A 296 25.73 13.84 -12.77
C ASN A 296 25.88 15.27 -13.31
N ALA A 297 24.85 16.10 -13.14
CA ALA A 297 24.86 17.50 -13.58
C ALA A 297 25.89 18.38 -12.85
N TRP A 298 26.40 17.97 -11.68
CA TRP A 298 27.49 18.66 -10.99
C TRP A 298 28.88 18.33 -11.55
N GLY A 299 29.04 17.12 -12.08
CA GLY A 299 30.32 16.62 -12.62
C GLY A 299 30.38 16.44 -14.13
N GLY A 300 29.24 16.54 -14.84
CA GLY A 300 29.16 16.41 -16.30
C GLY A 300 29.45 15.01 -16.85
N ALA A 301 29.45 13.97 -16.03
CA ALA A 301 29.75 12.59 -16.41
C ALA A 301 28.67 11.62 -15.91
N VAL A 302 28.58 10.45 -16.57
CA VAL A 302 27.73 9.35 -16.12
C VAL A 302 28.49 8.52 -15.09
N ASP A 303 27.89 8.35 -13.90
CA ASP A 303 28.34 7.33 -12.94
C ASP A 303 27.83 5.96 -13.39
N SER A 304 28.76 5.12 -13.83
CA SER A 304 28.44 3.78 -14.33
C SER A 304 27.79 2.88 -13.28
N LYS A 305 28.05 3.10 -11.98
CA LYS A 305 27.39 2.36 -10.91
C LYS A 305 25.90 2.67 -10.85
N LEU A 306 25.54 3.96 -10.86
CA LEU A 306 24.13 4.41 -10.86
C LEU A 306 23.38 4.03 -12.15
N ALA A 307 24.12 3.72 -13.19
CA ALA A 307 23.59 3.36 -14.49
C ALA A 307 23.32 1.86 -14.68
N GLY A 308 23.60 1.01 -13.70
CA GLY A 308 23.49 -0.45 -13.83
C GLY A 308 23.29 -1.18 -12.49
N ILE A 309 23.41 -2.50 -12.54
CA ILE A 309 23.14 -3.42 -11.42
C ILE A 309 24.07 -3.22 -10.21
N ASP A 310 25.22 -2.59 -10.38
CA ASP A 310 26.21 -2.48 -9.32
C ASP A 310 25.72 -1.59 -8.16
N HIS A 311 24.97 -0.55 -8.47
CA HIS A 311 24.41 0.30 -7.42
C HIS A 311 23.39 -0.42 -6.51
N PRO A 312 22.33 -1.07 -7.02
CA PRO A 312 21.44 -1.83 -6.14
C PRO A 312 22.14 -2.95 -5.39
N LYS A 313 23.16 -3.60 -5.98
CA LYS A 313 23.98 -4.58 -5.25
C LYS A 313 24.74 -3.95 -4.09
N GLU A 314 25.38 -2.81 -4.29
CA GLU A 314 26.11 -2.10 -3.24
C GLU A 314 25.14 -1.69 -2.11
N GLN A 315 24.01 -1.11 -2.44
CA GLN A 315 23.01 -0.67 -1.47
C GLN A 315 22.43 -1.85 -0.65
N PHE A 316 22.06 -2.93 -1.32
CA PHE A 316 21.47 -4.09 -0.62
C PHE A 316 22.51 -4.93 0.14
N ALA A 317 23.79 -4.89 -0.27
CA ALA A 317 24.88 -5.43 0.55
C ALA A 317 25.02 -4.71 1.89
N LYS A 318 24.84 -3.37 1.92
CA LYS A 318 24.78 -2.60 3.17
C LYS A 318 23.64 -3.10 4.07
N MET A 319 22.46 -3.34 3.51
CA MET A 319 21.31 -3.86 4.25
C MET A 319 21.60 -5.26 4.82
N LYS A 320 22.18 -6.13 3.99
CA LYS A 320 22.55 -7.47 4.45
C LYS A 320 23.50 -7.40 5.66
N THR A 321 24.60 -6.67 5.52
CA THR A 321 25.64 -6.58 6.57
C THR A 321 25.15 -5.94 7.85
N ASN A 322 24.32 -4.88 7.74
CA ASN A 322 23.93 -4.09 8.90
C ASN A 322 22.69 -4.62 9.61
N TYR A 323 21.83 -5.40 8.93
CA TYR A 323 20.55 -5.85 9.47
C TYR A 323 20.30 -7.35 9.29
N VAL A 324 20.34 -7.90 8.06
CA VAL A 324 20.00 -9.31 7.81
C VAL A 324 20.93 -10.25 8.58
N ASP A 325 22.26 -10.02 8.49
CA ASP A 325 23.26 -10.84 9.17
C ASP A 325 23.24 -10.68 10.72
N LYS A 326 22.52 -9.66 11.20
CA LYS A 326 22.27 -9.40 12.63
C LYS A 326 20.91 -9.93 13.12
N GLY A 327 20.19 -10.68 12.25
CA GLY A 327 18.96 -11.37 12.60
C GLY A 327 17.67 -10.57 12.34
N TYR A 328 17.75 -9.43 11.66
CA TYR A 328 16.58 -8.64 11.26
C TYR A 328 16.35 -8.78 9.75
N PRO A 329 15.32 -9.54 9.31
CA PRO A 329 14.94 -9.61 7.91
C PRO A 329 14.64 -8.22 7.36
N VAL A 330 15.01 -7.96 6.09
CA VAL A 330 14.85 -6.65 5.45
C VAL A 330 13.92 -6.76 4.25
N ILE A 331 13.00 -5.80 4.12
CA ILE A 331 12.20 -5.62 2.91
C ILE A 331 12.59 -4.31 2.21
N VAL A 332 12.51 -4.31 0.89
CA VAL A 332 12.47 -3.09 0.08
C VAL A 332 11.00 -2.80 -0.15
N GLY A 333 10.40 -2.01 0.76
CA GLY A 333 8.93 -1.80 0.84
C GLY A 333 8.35 -1.10 -0.37
N GLU A 334 9.19 -0.33 -1.08
CA GLU A 334 8.83 0.30 -2.34
C GLU A 334 10.04 0.36 -3.28
N PHE A 335 9.80 0.07 -4.55
CA PHE A 335 10.68 0.36 -5.68
C PHE A 335 9.84 0.44 -6.94
N GLY A 336 10.26 1.23 -7.93
CA GLY A 336 9.55 1.38 -9.20
C GLY A 336 10.18 2.47 -10.06
N ALA A 337 9.80 2.53 -11.33
CA ALA A 337 10.26 3.58 -12.23
C ALA A 337 9.12 4.01 -13.16
N ASN A 338 8.94 5.31 -13.30
CA ASN A 338 7.95 5.90 -14.19
C ASN A 338 8.18 5.48 -15.64
N ILE A 339 7.10 5.24 -16.38
CA ILE A 339 7.15 5.13 -17.83
C ILE A 339 7.02 6.53 -18.46
N ARG A 340 7.87 6.85 -19.44
CA ARG A 340 7.99 8.20 -20.04
C ARG A 340 7.24 8.31 -21.37
N THR A 341 6.00 7.85 -21.42
CA THR A 341 5.16 7.89 -22.63
C THR A 341 4.79 9.30 -23.10
N PRO A 342 4.61 10.29 -22.21
CA PRO A 342 4.35 11.65 -22.68
C PRO A 342 5.53 12.34 -23.36
N GLU A 343 6.77 11.98 -22.95
CA GLU A 343 7.99 12.63 -23.42
C GLU A 343 8.66 11.91 -24.59
N LEU A 344 8.41 10.60 -24.74
CA LEU A 344 9.10 9.74 -25.68
C LEU A 344 8.14 9.04 -26.63
N ASN A 345 8.61 8.83 -27.86
CA ASN A 345 7.89 8.07 -28.88
C ASN A 345 8.84 7.20 -29.72
N GLY A 346 8.27 6.34 -30.56
CA GLY A 346 9.04 5.53 -31.51
C GLY A 346 10.18 4.73 -30.89
N SER A 347 11.37 4.83 -31.47
CA SER A 347 12.59 4.13 -31.04
C SER A 347 13.02 4.53 -29.62
N ASP A 348 12.86 5.79 -29.24
CA ASP A 348 13.29 6.31 -27.95
C ASP A 348 12.41 5.78 -26.82
N LEU A 349 11.10 5.68 -27.04
CA LEU A 349 10.20 5.03 -26.10
C LEU A 349 10.52 3.51 -25.97
N ASN A 350 10.85 2.84 -27.06
CA ASN A 350 11.25 1.43 -27.00
C ASN A 350 12.55 1.24 -26.22
N LEU A 351 13.54 2.10 -26.44
CA LEU A 351 14.80 2.07 -25.71
C LEU A 351 14.57 2.30 -24.20
N HIS A 352 13.75 3.30 -23.87
CA HIS A 352 13.32 3.55 -22.49
C HIS A 352 12.63 2.33 -21.85
N LYS A 353 11.69 1.70 -22.54
CA LYS A 353 10.98 0.51 -22.02
C LYS A 353 11.95 -0.64 -21.74
N GLN A 354 12.91 -0.89 -22.63
CA GLN A 354 13.94 -1.92 -22.44
C GLN A 354 14.84 -1.61 -21.24
N GLY A 355 15.31 -0.37 -21.11
CA GLY A 355 16.05 0.09 -19.92
C GLY A 355 15.23 -0.05 -18.63
N ARG A 356 13.93 0.23 -18.70
CA ARG A 356 13.02 0.07 -17.57
C ARG A 356 12.84 -1.40 -17.14
N VAL A 357 12.74 -2.31 -18.11
CA VAL A 357 12.74 -3.77 -17.86
C VAL A 357 14.05 -4.21 -17.18
N GLN A 358 15.20 -3.73 -17.67
CA GLN A 358 16.50 -4.03 -17.07
C GLN A 358 16.59 -3.49 -15.65
N TRP A 359 16.19 -2.25 -15.39
CA TRP A 359 16.23 -1.66 -14.05
C TRP A 359 15.45 -2.50 -13.02
N HIS A 360 14.22 -2.90 -13.35
CA HIS A 360 13.41 -3.73 -12.44
C HIS A 360 14.06 -5.11 -12.19
N LYS A 361 14.59 -5.71 -13.24
CA LYS A 361 15.33 -6.98 -13.14
C LYS A 361 16.56 -6.85 -12.26
N ASP A 362 17.33 -5.77 -12.40
CA ASP A 362 18.55 -5.52 -11.64
C ASP A 362 18.24 -5.32 -10.15
N VAL A 363 17.24 -4.51 -9.82
CA VAL A 363 16.79 -4.31 -8.44
C VAL A 363 16.34 -5.62 -7.80
N VAL A 364 15.48 -6.39 -8.48
CA VAL A 364 14.96 -7.66 -7.94
C VAL A 364 16.06 -8.71 -7.83
N THR A 365 17.03 -8.74 -8.78
CA THR A 365 18.19 -9.62 -8.73
C THR A 365 19.06 -9.32 -7.53
N ALA A 366 19.37 -8.06 -7.30
CA ALA A 366 20.15 -7.63 -6.15
C ALA A 366 19.42 -7.92 -4.82
N ALA A 367 18.14 -7.61 -4.75
CA ALA A 367 17.34 -7.89 -3.55
C ALA A 367 17.37 -9.38 -3.20
N LYS A 368 17.10 -10.26 -4.16
CA LYS A 368 17.15 -11.71 -3.98
C LYS A 368 18.55 -12.18 -3.56
N GLN A 369 19.60 -11.67 -4.20
CA GLN A 369 20.99 -12.03 -3.90
C GLN A 369 21.37 -11.74 -2.43
N TYR A 370 20.90 -10.64 -1.89
CA TYR A 370 21.21 -10.21 -0.53
C TYR A 370 20.13 -10.58 0.51
N GLY A 371 19.13 -11.36 0.12
CA GLY A 371 18.09 -11.88 1.02
C GLY A 371 17.06 -10.84 1.45
N LEU A 372 16.80 -9.85 0.60
CA LEU A 372 15.76 -8.84 0.81
C LEU A 372 14.49 -9.22 0.02
N THR A 373 13.33 -8.80 0.54
CA THR A 373 12.05 -8.94 -0.16
C THR A 373 11.69 -7.65 -0.89
N PRO A 374 11.71 -7.62 -2.24
CA PRO A 374 11.35 -6.43 -3.01
C PRO A 374 9.84 -6.34 -3.21
N ILE A 375 9.25 -5.15 -3.00
CA ILE A 375 7.81 -4.88 -3.13
C ILE A 375 7.61 -3.75 -4.13
N LEU A 376 7.13 -4.08 -5.34
CA LEU A 376 6.94 -3.16 -6.45
C LEU A 376 5.89 -2.11 -6.11
N TRP A 377 6.20 -0.83 -6.34
CA TRP A 377 5.24 0.26 -6.20
C TRP A 377 4.39 0.40 -7.45
N ASP A 378 3.07 0.30 -7.30
CA ASP A 378 2.09 0.53 -8.35
C ASP A 378 1.07 1.56 -7.88
N MET A 379 1.02 2.71 -8.54
CA MET A 379 0.08 3.79 -8.22
C MET A 379 -1.23 3.69 -9.01
N GLY A 380 -1.36 2.71 -9.90
CA GLY A 380 -2.58 2.45 -10.67
C GLY A 380 -2.95 3.50 -11.72
N ASN A 381 -2.13 4.53 -11.93
CA ASN A 381 -2.39 5.56 -12.92
C ASN A 381 -2.11 5.03 -14.34
N GLU A 382 -3.16 4.77 -15.11
CA GLU A 382 -3.08 4.27 -16.49
C GLU A 382 -3.02 5.40 -17.55
N SER A 383 -2.96 6.67 -17.12
CA SER A 383 -2.95 7.80 -18.04
C SER A 383 -1.63 7.93 -18.77
N ASN A 384 -1.67 7.93 -20.09
CA ASN A 384 -0.50 8.22 -20.94
C ASN A 384 -0.17 9.73 -21.01
N SER A 385 -0.91 10.56 -20.31
CA SER A 385 -0.75 12.03 -20.30
C SER A 385 -0.17 12.58 -19.00
N GLY A 386 0.06 11.72 -17.99
CA GLY A 386 0.65 12.10 -16.71
C GLY A 386 2.16 11.80 -16.66
N TYR A 387 2.88 12.56 -15.86
CA TYR A 387 4.30 12.32 -15.61
C TYR A 387 4.54 11.21 -14.58
N ASP A 388 3.57 10.98 -13.69
CA ASP A 388 3.58 9.91 -12.70
C ASP A 388 2.82 8.70 -13.24
N ASN A 389 3.53 7.74 -13.81
CA ASN A 389 2.95 6.56 -14.41
C ASN A 389 3.72 5.29 -14.02
N MET A 390 3.29 4.67 -12.91
CA MET A 390 3.72 3.36 -12.44
C MET A 390 2.50 2.45 -12.32
N ALA A 391 1.86 2.11 -13.45
CA ALA A 391 0.78 1.16 -13.50
C ALA A 391 1.24 -0.14 -14.16
N TYR A 392 1.38 -1.19 -13.40
CA TYR A 392 1.80 -2.52 -13.88
C TYR A 392 0.61 -3.46 -14.04
N ILE A 393 -0.42 -3.29 -13.22
CA ILE A 393 -1.67 -4.06 -13.26
C ILE A 393 -2.85 -3.09 -13.26
N ARG A 394 -3.72 -3.27 -14.23
CA ARG A 394 -4.88 -2.40 -14.49
C ARG A 394 -5.85 -2.33 -13.32
N ARG A 395 -6.22 -1.10 -12.92
CA ARG A 395 -7.22 -0.85 -11.89
C ARG A 395 -8.38 0.02 -12.36
N GLN A 396 -8.11 1.02 -13.22
CA GLN A 396 -9.03 2.12 -13.54
C GLN A 396 -10.02 1.78 -14.66
N SER A 397 -9.72 0.78 -15.48
CA SER A 397 -10.55 0.40 -16.62
C SER A 397 -10.74 -1.11 -16.71
N SER A 398 -11.74 -1.55 -17.51
CA SER A 398 -12.01 -2.98 -17.73
C SER A 398 -11.08 -3.56 -18.80
N PRO A 399 -10.65 -4.82 -18.66
CA PRO A 399 -10.82 -5.70 -17.51
C PRO A 399 -9.83 -5.34 -16.38
N VAL A 400 -10.35 -5.20 -15.16
CA VAL A 400 -9.51 -5.02 -13.96
C VAL A 400 -8.58 -6.22 -13.80
N GLY A 401 -7.33 -5.97 -13.39
CA GLY A 401 -6.33 -7.02 -13.18
C GLY A 401 -5.53 -7.40 -14.43
N LYS A 402 -5.80 -6.79 -15.59
CA LYS A 402 -4.93 -7.02 -16.77
C LYS A 402 -3.51 -6.54 -16.47
N VAL A 403 -2.52 -7.40 -16.67
CA VAL A 403 -1.11 -7.00 -16.61
C VAL A 403 -0.82 -6.07 -17.80
N LEU A 404 -0.34 -4.87 -17.51
CA LEU A 404 -0.03 -3.82 -18.49
C LEU A 404 1.42 -3.90 -18.94
N GLU A 405 2.34 -4.11 -18.02
CA GLU A 405 3.79 -4.13 -18.22
C GLU A 405 4.33 -5.57 -18.17
N THR A 406 3.86 -6.41 -19.12
CA THR A 406 4.18 -7.84 -19.15
C THR A 406 5.68 -8.12 -19.18
N ASP A 407 6.48 -7.30 -19.89
CA ASP A 407 7.92 -7.50 -20.02
C ASP A 407 8.63 -7.25 -18.67
N VAL A 408 8.22 -6.23 -17.93
CA VAL A 408 8.71 -5.96 -16.56
C VAL A 408 8.36 -7.12 -15.63
N ILE A 409 7.10 -7.54 -15.65
CA ILE A 409 6.63 -8.65 -14.80
C ILE A 409 7.39 -9.95 -15.15
N ASN A 410 7.58 -10.27 -16.43
CA ASN A 410 8.30 -11.47 -16.86
C ASN A 410 9.78 -11.41 -16.46
N ALA A 411 10.43 -10.27 -16.57
CA ALA A 411 11.81 -10.09 -16.13
C ALA A 411 11.98 -10.36 -14.63
N MET A 412 11.08 -9.81 -13.80
CA MET A 412 11.05 -10.05 -12.35
C MET A 412 10.75 -11.53 -12.02
N ARG A 413 9.75 -12.13 -12.68
CA ARG A 413 9.41 -13.56 -12.55
C ARG A 413 10.59 -14.46 -12.87
N GLY A 414 11.34 -14.16 -13.93
CA GLY A 414 12.54 -14.89 -14.31
C GLY A 414 13.61 -14.94 -13.23
N VAL A 415 13.79 -13.87 -12.47
CA VAL A 415 14.71 -13.84 -11.32
C VAL A 415 14.28 -14.85 -10.23
N TYR A 416 12.98 -15.07 -10.05
CA TYR A 416 12.44 -16.05 -9.08
C TYR A 416 12.29 -17.46 -9.67
N GLY A 417 12.70 -17.70 -10.92
CA GLY A 417 12.57 -18.99 -11.57
C GLY A 417 11.13 -19.33 -11.97
N LEU A 418 10.27 -18.35 -12.03
CA LEU A 418 8.90 -18.48 -12.53
C LEU A 418 8.92 -18.32 -14.06
N GLY A 419 8.14 -19.13 -14.77
CA GLY A 419 7.93 -18.98 -16.20
C GLY A 419 7.27 -17.64 -16.57
N ASN A 420 7.14 -17.35 -17.87
CA ASN A 420 6.43 -16.17 -18.33
C ASN A 420 5.00 -16.13 -17.77
N TYR A 421 4.51 -14.93 -17.55
CA TYR A 421 3.17 -14.72 -17.03
C TYR A 421 2.11 -15.31 -17.98
N VAL A 422 1.27 -16.15 -17.40
CA VAL A 422 0.04 -16.64 -18.02
C VAL A 422 -1.06 -16.49 -16.96
N ASN A 423 -2.17 -15.91 -17.32
CA ASN A 423 -3.30 -15.80 -16.39
C ASN A 423 -3.98 -17.16 -16.23
N THR A 424 -3.67 -17.87 -15.16
CA THR A 424 -4.21 -19.20 -14.85
C THR A 424 -5.33 -19.18 -13.81
N GLY A 425 -5.74 -17.96 -13.37
CA GLY A 425 -6.61 -17.83 -12.20
C GLY A 425 -5.90 -18.11 -10.88
N VAL A 426 -6.62 -18.02 -9.78
CA VAL A 426 -6.11 -18.19 -8.41
C VAL A 426 -7.08 -19.07 -7.62
N THR A 427 -6.54 -20.05 -6.89
CA THR A 427 -7.32 -20.80 -5.90
C THR A 427 -7.38 -19.99 -4.62
N HIS A 428 -8.57 -19.73 -4.14
CA HIS A 428 -8.80 -18.97 -2.92
C HIS A 428 -8.48 -19.77 -1.66
N VAL A 429 -7.97 -19.08 -0.65
CA VAL A 429 -7.69 -19.60 0.69
C VAL A 429 -8.72 -19.02 1.64
N GLU A 430 -9.55 -19.87 2.23
CA GLU A 430 -10.63 -19.43 3.12
C GLU A 430 -10.21 -19.42 4.60
N ASP A 431 -9.23 -20.24 4.98
CA ASP A 431 -8.77 -20.37 6.38
C ASP A 431 -7.57 -19.45 6.66
N PHE A 432 -7.83 -18.19 6.96
CA PHE A 432 -6.83 -17.19 7.34
C PHE A 432 -7.19 -16.43 8.64
N ILE A 433 -8.32 -16.78 9.25
CA ILE A 433 -8.75 -16.28 10.57
C ILE A 433 -8.81 -17.48 11.51
N GLY A 434 -8.21 -17.35 12.68
CA GLY A 434 -8.17 -18.41 13.69
C GLY A 434 -6.75 -18.84 14.06
N GLY A 435 -6.54 -19.14 15.33
CA GLY A 435 -5.25 -19.61 15.84
C GLY A 435 -5.05 -21.09 15.60
N GLY A 436 -4.23 -21.44 14.64
CA GLY A 436 -3.81 -22.82 14.45
C GLY A 436 -3.25 -23.05 13.05
N SER A 437 -1.93 -23.18 12.96
CA SER A 437 -1.26 -23.65 11.76
C SER A 437 -1.65 -25.10 11.48
N THR A 438 -2.68 -25.32 10.68
CA THR A 438 -2.86 -26.59 9.97
C THR A 438 -2.32 -26.40 8.57
N ILE A 439 -1.20 -27.04 8.28
CA ILE A 439 -0.69 -27.24 6.93
C ILE A 439 -1.80 -27.96 6.15
N PRO A 440 -2.35 -27.40 5.05
CA PRO A 440 -3.29 -28.15 4.24
C PRO A 440 -2.54 -29.30 3.57
N THR A 441 -2.82 -30.52 3.95
CA THR A 441 -2.52 -31.70 3.15
C THR A 441 -3.34 -31.60 1.87
N SER A 442 -2.66 -31.53 0.74
CA SER A 442 -3.24 -31.60 -0.59
C SER A 442 -4.03 -32.91 -0.77
N SER A 443 -5.34 -32.82 -0.74
CA SER A 443 -6.19 -33.88 -1.28
C SER A 443 -6.53 -33.54 -2.73
N SER A 444 -5.90 -34.26 -3.64
CA SER A 444 -6.29 -34.34 -5.03
C SER A 444 -7.69 -34.98 -5.11
N SER A 445 -8.66 -34.21 -5.57
CA SER A 445 -9.96 -34.74 -6.00
C SER A 445 -10.10 -34.52 -7.50
N ALA A 446 -10.24 -35.65 -8.18
CA ALA A 446 -10.39 -35.76 -9.62
C ALA A 446 -11.66 -35.05 -10.13
N VAL A 447 -11.51 -34.43 -11.28
CA VAL A 447 -12.58 -33.84 -12.11
C VAL A 447 -13.35 -34.99 -12.78
N PRO A 448 -14.70 -35.02 -12.77
CA PRO A 448 -15.44 -35.77 -13.75
C PRO A 448 -15.69 -34.94 -15.00
N ALA A 449 -15.30 -35.49 -16.12
CA ALA A 449 -15.67 -34.99 -17.45
C ALA A 449 -17.09 -35.38 -17.78
N SER A 450 -17.87 -34.48 -18.36
CA SER A 450 -18.97 -34.71 -19.30
C SER A 450 -19.62 -33.37 -19.60
N SER A 451 -20.12 -33.02 -20.71
CA SER A 451 -20.34 -33.56 -22.04
C SER A 451 -20.85 -32.40 -22.91
N SER A 452 -20.40 -32.41 -24.13
CA SER A 452 -20.82 -31.52 -25.20
C SER A 452 -22.31 -31.53 -25.47
N SER A 453 -22.89 -30.34 -25.73
CA SER A 453 -24.03 -30.26 -26.65
C SER A 453 -23.92 -28.96 -27.48
N THR A 454 -23.66 -29.21 -28.73
CA THR A 454 -23.81 -28.31 -29.89
C THR A 454 -25.25 -27.92 -30.07
N ILE A 455 -25.51 -26.64 -30.29
CA ILE A 455 -26.63 -26.16 -31.11
C ILE A 455 -26.14 -25.03 -32.03
N THR A 456 -26.42 -25.22 -33.30
CA THR A 456 -26.04 -24.47 -34.48
C THR A 456 -26.98 -23.29 -34.80
N SER A 457 -26.36 -22.27 -35.43
CA SER A 457 -26.81 -21.37 -36.50
C SER A 457 -28.09 -20.53 -36.25
N SER A 458 -28.19 -19.29 -36.62
CA SER A 458 -27.87 -18.44 -37.78
C SER A 458 -28.58 -17.11 -37.54
N SER A 459 -28.18 -15.97 -37.91
CA SER A 459 -27.97 -15.36 -39.20
C SER A 459 -27.67 -13.86 -39.04
N ALA A 460 -26.86 -13.38 -39.93
CA ALA A 460 -26.43 -12.02 -40.09
C ALA A 460 -27.54 -11.05 -40.51
N ILE A 461 -27.46 -9.80 -40.07
CA ILE A 461 -27.83 -8.61 -40.87
C ILE A 461 -26.94 -7.44 -40.41
N GLN A 462 -26.21 -6.86 -41.33
CA GLN A 462 -25.59 -5.54 -41.34
C GLN A 462 -26.23 -4.75 -42.49
N PRO A 463 -25.92 -3.44 -42.67
CA PRO A 463 -25.86 -2.28 -41.77
C PRO A 463 -26.78 -1.15 -42.25
N GLU A 464 -26.93 -0.07 -41.52
CA GLU A 464 -27.01 1.27 -42.11
C GLU A 464 -26.62 2.39 -41.15
N SER A 465 -25.83 3.29 -41.71
CA SER A 465 -25.35 4.54 -41.14
C SER A 465 -26.44 5.61 -41.18
N SER A 466 -26.62 6.38 -40.13
CA SER A 466 -27.01 7.78 -40.26
C SER A 466 -26.65 8.57 -38.98
N SER A 467 -25.90 9.62 -39.22
CA SER A 467 -25.60 10.71 -38.30
C SER A 467 -26.87 11.44 -37.86
N SER A 468 -27.04 11.63 -36.57
CA SER A 468 -27.75 12.79 -36.03
C SER A 468 -27.33 13.08 -34.59
N THR A 469 -26.72 14.23 -34.41
CA THR A 469 -26.54 14.92 -33.15
C THR A 469 -27.88 15.16 -32.48
N THR A 470 -28.13 14.53 -31.37
CA THR A 470 -29.21 14.92 -30.46
C THR A 470 -28.68 14.94 -29.03
N ALA A 471 -28.64 16.14 -28.48
CA ALA A 471 -28.32 16.38 -27.08
C ALA A 471 -29.38 15.69 -26.22
N LEU A 472 -28.96 14.68 -25.46
CA LEU A 472 -29.80 14.12 -24.41
C LEU A 472 -29.78 15.05 -23.19
N ARG A 473 -30.89 15.77 -23.03
CA ARG A 473 -31.28 16.40 -21.77
C ARG A 473 -31.71 15.29 -20.82
N THR A 474 -30.85 14.90 -19.90
CA THR A 474 -31.27 14.08 -18.77
C THR A 474 -31.75 15.02 -17.66
N VAL A 475 -33.05 15.08 -17.47
CA VAL A 475 -33.65 15.69 -16.28
C VAL A 475 -33.48 14.71 -15.15
N VAL A 476 -32.52 14.98 -14.28
CA VAL A 476 -32.38 14.29 -12.98
C VAL A 476 -32.84 15.27 -11.92
N SER A 477 -33.96 14.97 -11.29
CA SER A 477 -34.39 15.60 -10.04
C SER A 477 -33.35 15.25 -8.97
N ALA A 478 -32.49 16.20 -8.59
CA ALA A 478 -31.47 16.02 -7.58
C ALA A 478 -31.50 17.17 -6.59
N THR A 479 -31.94 16.88 -5.39
CA THR A 479 -31.63 17.63 -4.18
C THR A 479 -30.18 17.36 -3.79
N GLY A 480 -29.22 18.10 -4.36
CA GLY A 480 -27.80 18.02 -4.04
C GLY A 480 -26.96 19.10 -4.74
N VAL A 481 -25.86 19.51 -4.09
CA VAL A 481 -24.90 20.45 -4.67
C VAL A 481 -24.37 19.91 -5.99
N GLN A 482 -24.51 20.68 -7.08
CA GLN A 482 -23.99 20.33 -8.42
C GLN A 482 -22.83 21.26 -8.78
N LEU A 483 -21.87 20.77 -9.51
CA LEU A 483 -20.78 21.54 -10.11
C LEU A 483 -20.37 20.85 -11.42
N HIS A 484 -20.49 21.56 -12.55
CA HIS A 484 -20.06 21.07 -13.84
C HIS A 484 -19.58 22.22 -14.73
N ARG A 485 -18.91 21.90 -15.83
CA ARG A 485 -18.41 22.86 -16.81
C ARG A 485 -19.05 22.65 -18.17
N GLU A 486 -19.50 23.73 -18.77
CA GLU A 486 -19.93 23.77 -20.19
C GLU A 486 -19.15 24.88 -20.90
N GLY A 487 -18.31 24.53 -21.86
CA GLY A 487 -17.46 25.49 -22.55
C GLY A 487 -16.58 26.31 -21.62
N ASN A 488 -16.79 27.61 -21.60
CA ASN A 488 -16.07 28.58 -20.78
C ASN A 488 -16.84 29.02 -19.52
N THR A 489 -17.84 28.25 -19.09
CA THR A 489 -18.64 28.57 -17.91
C THR A 489 -18.68 27.40 -16.95
N LEU A 490 -18.51 27.67 -15.67
CA LEU A 490 -18.81 26.74 -14.59
C LEU A 490 -20.21 27.01 -14.06
N TYR A 491 -20.98 25.94 -13.86
CA TYR A 491 -22.31 25.95 -13.27
C TYR A 491 -22.29 25.21 -11.94
N GLY A 492 -22.98 25.77 -10.94
CA GLY A 492 -23.06 25.12 -9.62
C GLY A 492 -24.30 25.53 -8.83
N THR A 493 -24.64 24.75 -7.82
CA THR A 493 -25.68 25.08 -6.84
C THR A 493 -25.03 25.62 -5.58
N GLY A 494 -24.74 26.93 -5.54
CA GLY A 494 -24.04 27.61 -4.46
C GLY A 494 -22.79 28.36 -4.95
N LYS A 495 -22.05 28.96 -4.02
CA LYS A 495 -20.85 29.75 -4.34
C LYS A 495 -19.78 28.87 -5.00
N ILE A 496 -19.39 29.22 -6.22
CA ILE A 496 -18.27 28.60 -6.92
C ILE A 496 -16.99 29.39 -6.62
N THR A 497 -15.95 28.69 -6.21
CA THR A 497 -14.62 29.26 -5.93
C THR A 497 -13.58 28.57 -6.78
N LEU A 498 -12.76 29.34 -7.51
CA LEU A 498 -11.75 28.85 -8.43
C LEU A 498 -10.35 29.10 -7.86
N PHE A 499 -9.52 28.07 -7.86
CA PHE A 499 -8.14 28.10 -7.40
C PHE A 499 -7.18 27.71 -8.53
N ASP A 500 -5.97 28.26 -8.51
CA ASP A 500 -4.83 27.73 -9.27
C ASP A 500 -4.24 26.48 -8.59
N MET A 501 -3.21 25.90 -9.20
CA MET A 501 -2.56 24.69 -8.66
C MET A 501 -1.73 24.94 -7.40
N ASN A 502 -1.41 26.20 -7.11
CA ASN A 502 -0.71 26.59 -5.87
C ASN A 502 -1.70 26.87 -4.72
N GLY A 503 -3.02 26.65 -4.96
CA GLY A 503 -4.06 26.90 -3.98
C GLY A 503 -4.48 28.37 -3.86
N ASN A 504 -3.96 29.27 -4.71
CA ASN A 504 -4.34 30.67 -4.67
C ASN A 504 -5.75 30.86 -5.24
N LEU A 505 -6.53 31.71 -4.58
CA LEU A 505 -7.85 32.09 -5.08
C LEU A 505 -7.72 32.93 -6.37
N VAL A 506 -8.31 32.41 -7.45
CA VAL A 506 -8.28 33.06 -8.78
C VAL A 506 -9.57 33.84 -9.05
N ARG A 507 -10.71 33.22 -8.74
CA ARG A 507 -12.03 33.81 -9.01
C ARG A 507 -13.12 33.19 -8.13
N THR A 508 -14.19 33.93 -7.87
CA THR A 508 -15.35 33.41 -7.14
C THR A 508 -16.65 33.97 -7.74
N SER A 509 -17.74 33.17 -7.69
CA SER A 509 -19.07 33.65 -8.06
C SER A 509 -19.66 34.55 -6.99
N GLY A 510 -20.55 35.48 -7.38
CA GLY A 510 -21.13 36.48 -6.47
C GLY A 510 -22.21 35.99 -5.51
N SER A 511 -22.78 34.78 -5.73
CA SER A 511 -23.92 34.27 -4.92
C SER A 511 -23.52 33.06 -4.08
N SER A 512 -24.07 32.95 -2.88
CA SER A 512 -23.90 31.80 -1.96
C SER A 512 -25.10 30.85 -1.93
N ALA A 513 -26.19 31.15 -2.65
CA ALA A 513 -27.39 30.30 -2.67
C ALA A 513 -27.99 30.24 -4.09
N GLY A 514 -28.57 29.09 -4.45
CA GLY A 514 -29.20 28.83 -5.75
C GLY A 514 -28.21 28.48 -6.85
N ASN A 515 -28.71 28.44 -8.11
CA ASN A 515 -27.86 28.17 -9.27
C ASN A 515 -26.95 29.36 -9.55
N THR A 516 -25.67 29.08 -9.70
CA THR A 516 -24.62 30.08 -9.94
C THR A 516 -23.79 29.72 -11.14
N GLU A 517 -23.25 30.76 -11.79
CA GLU A 517 -22.36 30.65 -12.92
C GLU A 517 -21.06 31.37 -12.62
N LEU A 518 -19.93 30.84 -13.10
CA LEU A 518 -18.62 31.47 -13.05
C LEU A 518 -17.95 31.41 -14.41
N GLN A 519 -17.73 32.58 -15.02
CA GLN A 519 -17.08 32.69 -16.32
C GLN A 519 -15.59 32.43 -16.22
N LEU A 520 -15.03 31.63 -17.15
CA LEU A 520 -13.64 31.23 -17.23
C LEU A 520 -12.84 32.06 -18.25
N GLN A 521 -13.50 32.94 -19.00
CA GLN A 521 -12.85 33.77 -20.01
C GLN A 521 -11.76 34.64 -19.37
N GLY A 522 -10.58 34.73 -20.02
CA GLY A 522 -9.44 35.52 -19.55
C GLY A 522 -8.59 34.85 -18.45
N LEU A 523 -8.82 33.56 -18.17
CA LEU A 523 -7.87 32.78 -17.39
C LEU A 523 -6.59 32.56 -18.19
N LYS A 524 -5.45 32.57 -17.52
CA LYS A 524 -4.19 32.12 -18.13
C LYS A 524 -4.28 30.63 -18.44
N GLN A 525 -3.57 30.18 -19.45
CA GLN A 525 -3.44 28.75 -19.71
C GLN A 525 -2.88 28.04 -18.47
N GLY A 526 -3.55 26.98 -18.03
CA GLY A 526 -3.13 26.26 -16.82
C GLY A 526 -4.23 25.34 -16.26
N LEU A 527 -3.86 24.55 -15.28
CA LEU A 527 -4.76 23.68 -14.54
C LEU A 527 -5.39 24.46 -13.38
N TYR A 528 -6.70 24.27 -13.18
CA TYR A 528 -7.48 24.95 -12.15
C TYR A 528 -8.38 23.97 -11.41
N VAL A 529 -8.71 24.30 -10.16
CA VAL A 529 -9.66 23.59 -9.33
C VAL A 529 -10.82 24.51 -8.97
N ALA A 530 -12.02 24.17 -9.41
CA ALA A 530 -13.26 24.82 -8.98
C ALA A 530 -13.88 24.03 -7.81
N LYS A 531 -14.37 24.76 -6.80
CA LYS A 531 -15.12 24.18 -5.67
C LYS A 531 -16.50 24.84 -5.55
N CYS A 532 -17.51 24.02 -5.24
CA CYS A 532 -18.88 24.46 -4.93
C CYS A 532 -19.43 23.55 -3.82
N GLY A 533 -19.56 24.06 -2.59
CA GLY A 533 -19.85 23.23 -1.42
C GLY A 533 -18.82 22.11 -1.25
N ASN A 534 -19.30 20.87 -1.18
CA ASN A 534 -18.46 19.67 -1.08
C ASN A 534 -18.03 19.09 -2.45
N LYS A 535 -18.37 19.73 -3.56
CA LYS A 535 -17.99 19.30 -4.91
C LYS A 535 -16.77 20.05 -5.40
N SER A 536 -15.90 19.36 -6.12
CA SER A 536 -14.77 19.95 -6.81
C SER A 536 -14.67 19.45 -8.26
N LEU A 537 -14.16 20.29 -9.14
CA LEU A 537 -13.96 20.01 -10.56
C LEU A 537 -12.59 20.53 -10.97
N LYS A 538 -11.72 19.67 -11.51
CA LYS A 538 -10.44 20.06 -12.12
C LYS A 538 -10.62 20.25 -13.61
N PHE A 539 -10.01 21.28 -14.19
CA PHE A 539 -10.02 21.50 -15.63
C PHE A 539 -8.82 22.31 -16.09
N ILE A 540 -8.49 22.18 -17.38
CA ILE A 540 -7.46 22.98 -18.03
C ILE A 540 -8.12 24.17 -18.72
N ALA A 541 -7.68 25.39 -18.40
CA ALA A 541 -7.94 26.57 -19.22
C ALA A 541 -6.93 26.57 -20.37
N LYS A 542 -7.43 26.71 -21.61
CA LYS A 542 -6.65 26.74 -22.84
C LYS A 542 -6.37 28.16 -23.27
#